data_d4eb056ff1e72c291abfd6fb002969fc
#
_entry.id   d4eb056ff1e72c291abfd6fb002969fc
#
_cell.length_a   1.000
_cell.length_b   1.000
_cell.length_c   1.000
_cell.angle_alpha   90.00
_cell.angle_beta   90.00
_cell.angle_gamma   90.00
#
_symmetry.space_group_name_H-M   'P 1'
#
loop_
_entity.id
_entity.type
_entity.pdbx_description
1 polymer ?
#
loop_
_entity_poly.entity_id
_entity_poly.type
_entity_poly.pdbx_seq_one_letter_code
_entity_poly.pdbx_strand_id
1 'polypeptide(L)'
;MFQFVTPVETQNGLKATCAKISPAGQFLAITQGLNILIYDINRRTVSQTLVTSHARPFSELCWSPDGQCIATASDDFSVEIIHLSYGLLHTFIGHTAPVISLTFNRKGNLLFTSSMDESIKIWDTLNGSLMKTISAHSEAVVSVDVPMNDSSILSSGSYDGLIRIFDAETGHCLKTLTYDKDWKRENGVVPISQVKFSENARYLLVKSLDGVVKIWDCIGGCVVRTFQVQPLEKGVLHHSCGMDFLNPEDGSTPLVISGYENGDIYCWNSDTKSLLQLLDGSLYHHNSPVMSIHCFGNIMCSLALNGDCCLWRWV
;
A
#
# COMPACT_ATOMS: atom_id res chain seq x y z
N MET A 1 0.02 -14.76 17.78
CA MET A 1 0.77 -13.49 17.95
C MET A 1 1.91 -13.42 16.95
N PHE A 2 2.32 -12.21 16.53
CA PHE A 2 3.50 -12.05 15.67
C PHE A 2 4.78 -12.44 16.39
N GLN A 3 5.56 -13.28 15.74
CA GLN A 3 6.92 -13.61 16.13
C GLN A 3 7.88 -13.05 15.09
N PHE A 4 8.95 -12.44 15.56
CA PHE A 4 10.04 -11.97 14.71
C PHE A 4 10.74 -13.17 14.06
N VAL A 5 10.90 -13.11 12.73
CA VAL A 5 11.55 -14.21 11.99
C VAL A 5 13.00 -13.87 11.68
N THR A 6 13.23 -12.72 11.01
CA THR A 6 14.57 -12.28 10.62
C THR A 6 14.53 -10.82 10.16
N PRO A 7 15.61 -10.06 10.37
CA PRO A 7 15.84 -8.85 9.62
C PRO A 7 16.19 -9.26 8.18
N VAL A 8 15.76 -8.44 7.23
CA VAL A 8 16.18 -8.59 5.84
C VAL A 8 17.36 -7.66 5.61
N GLU A 9 18.51 -8.21 5.23
CA GLU A 9 19.69 -7.40 4.93
C GLU A 9 19.43 -6.53 3.70
N THR A 10 19.29 -5.25 3.93
CA THR A 10 19.28 -4.19 2.92
C THR A 10 20.63 -3.47 2.95
N GLN A 11 20.99 -2.77 1.87
CA GLN A 11 22.22 -1.96 1.92
C GLN A 11 22.00 -0.74 2.81
N ASN A 12 22.71 -0.68 3.92
CA ASN A 12 22.58 0.39 4.90
C ASN A 12 22.73 1.79 4.27
N GLY A 13 21.81 2.69 4.62
CA GLY A 13 21.86 4.10 4.24
C GLY A 13 21.12 4.47 2.94
N LEU A 14 20.56 3.52 2.21
CA LEU A 14 19.68 3.80 1.09
C LEU A 14 18.22 3.84 1.57
N LYS A 15 17.52 4.92 1.24
CA LYS A 15 16.08 5.05 1.52
C LYS A 15 15.31 3.96 0.79
N ALA A 16 14.41 3.32 1.51
CA ALA A 16 13.47 2.35 0.98
C ALA A 16 12.04 2.82 1.30
N THR A 17 11.16 2.74 0.32
CA THR A 17 9.80 3.28 0.41
C THR A 17 8.75 2.19 0.47
N CYS A 18 8.99 1.05 -0.17
CA CYS A 18 8.00 0.00 -0.31
C CYS A 18 8.62 -1.40 -0.25
N ALA A 19 7.92 -2.32 0.40
CA ALA A 19 8.23 -3.74 0.42
C ALA A 19 6.93 -4.55 0.28
N LYS A 20 6.90 -5.51 -0.66
CA LYS A 20 5.72 -6.33 -0.94
C LYS A 20 6.09 -7.80 -1.10
N ILE A 21 5.34 -8.67 -0.44
CA ILE A 21 5.46 -10.12 -0.57
C ILE A 21 4.82 -10.55 -1.89
N SER A 22 5.45 -11.49 -2.61
CA SER A 22 4.91 -12.03 -3.86
C SER A 22 3.60 -12.81 -3.63
N PRO A 23 2.73 -12.96 -4.65
CA PRO A 23 1.47 -13.68 -4.54
C PRO A 23 1.58 -15.15 -4.15
N ALA A 24 2.76 -15.75 -4.31
CA ALA A 24 3.06 -17.12 -3.87
C ALA A 24 3.70 -17.20 -2.47
N GLY A 25 3.96 -16.07 -1.81
CA GLY A 25 4.60 -16.00 -0.49
C GLY A 25 6.08 -16.41 -0.47
N GLN A 26 6.72 -16.59 -1.64
CA GLN A 26 8.11 -17.05 -1.72
C GLN A 26 9.13 -15.91 -1.71
N PHE A 27 8.79 -14.79 -2.34
CA PHE A 27 9.70 -13.68 -2.52
C PHE A 27 9.17 -12.41 -1.87
N LEU A 28 10.11 -11.57 -1.45
CA LEU A 28 9.85 -10.21 -0.99
C LEU A 28 10.58 -9.26 -1.94
N ALA A 29 9.85 -8.33 -2.55
CA ALA A 29 10.44 -7.24 -3.33
C ALA A 29 10.57 -6.00 -2.45
N ILE A 30 11.75 -5.39 -2.43
CA ILE A 30 12.07 -4.21 -1.62
C ILE A 30 12.66 -3.14 -2.53
N THR A 31 12.13 -1.93 -2.48
CA THR A 31 12.73 -0.78 -3.17
C THR A 31 13.99 -0.34 -2.44
N GLN A 32 15.08 -0.11 -3.18
CA GLN A 32 16.32 0.36 -2.62
C GLN A 32 17.04 1.34 -3.56
N GLY A 33 16.92 2.63 -3.31
CA GLY A 33 17.42 3.65 -4.22
C GLY A 33 16.69 3.59 -5.57
N LEU A 34 17.39 3.21 -6.64
CA LEU A 34 16.84 2.99 -7.98
C LEU A 34 16.79 1.50 -8.38
N ASN A 35 16.99 0.61 -7.42
CA ASN A 35 16.98 -0.84 -7.64
C ASN A 35 15.86 -1.49 -6.84
N ILE A 36 15.50 -2.71 -7.23
CA ILE A 36 14.58 -3.56 -6.50
C ILE A 36 15.35 -4.82 -6.09
N LEU A 37 15.38 -5.08 -4.79
CA LEU A 37 15.92 -6.33 -4.25
C LEU A 37 14.82 -7.38 -4.20
N ILE A 38 15.09 -8.55 -4.73
CA ILE A 38 14.23 -9.74 -4.61
C ILE A 38 14.87 -10.67 -3.59
N TYR A 39 14.22 -10.80 -2.45
CA TYR A 39 14.66 -11.61 -1.33
C TYR A 39 13.85 -12.92 -1.28
N ASP A 40 14.53 -14.05 -1.23
CA ASP A 40 13.89 -15.36 -1.04
C ASP A 40 13.62 -15.56 0.46
N ILE A 41 12.33 -15.61 0.82
CA ILE A 41 11.88 -15.72 2.22
C ILE A 41 12.31 -17.05 2.84
N ASN A 42 12.30 -18.13 2.07
CA ASN A 42 12.64 -19.46 2.57
C ASN A 42 14.15 -19.64 2.74
N ARG A 43 14.95 -19.18 1.76
CA ARG A 43 16.42 -19.26 1.79
C ARG A 43 17.04 -18.18 2.66
N ARG A 44 16.30 -17.10 2.93
CA ARG A 44 16.76 -15.93 3.70
C ARG A 44 17.97 -15.24 3.04
N THR A 45 17.96 -15.14 1.73
CA THR A 45 19.03 -14.51 0.95
C THR A 45 18.45 -13.66 -0.17
N VAL A 46 19.21 -12.63 -0.59
CA VAL A 46 18.89 -11.89 -1.81
C VAL A 46 19.05 -12.83 -3.00
N SER A 47 17.98 -13.07 -3.73
CA SER A 47 17.95 -13.90 -4.93
C SER A 47 18.42 -13.16 -6.17
N GLN A 48 17.99 -11.90 -6.30
CA GLN A 48 18.21 -11.09 -7.49
C GLN A 48 18.11 -9.60 -7.16
N THR A 49 18.81 -8.78 -7.93
CA THR A 49 18.63 -7.32 -7.93
C THR A 49 18.19 -6.90 -9.33
N LEU A 50 17.02 -6.25 -9.41
CA LEU A 50 16.52 -5.70 -10.65
C LEU A 50 16.94 -4.23 -10.74
N VAL A 51 17.54 -3.86 -11.86
CA VAL A 51 17.90 -2.48 -12.19
C VAL A 51 16.76 -1.88 -13.00
N THR A 52 16.33 -0.68 -12.63
CA THR A 52 15.27 0.06 -13.32
C THR A 52 15.87 1.17 -14.17
N SER A 53 15.08 1.76 -15.06
CA SER A 53 15.48 2.94 -15.83
C SER A 53 14.97 4.26 -15.25
N HIS A 54 14.32 4.22 -14.07
CA HIS A 54 13.84 5.43 -13.41
C HIS A 54 14.96 6.41 -13.10
N ALA A 55 14.67 7.70 -13.30
CA ALA A 55 15.62 8.79 -13.02
C ALA A 55 15.49 9.33 -11.57
N ARG A 56 14.42 8.95 -10.84
CA ARG A 56 14.12 9.38 -9.48
C ARG A 56 13.67 8.21 -8.60
N PRO A 57 13.66 8.38 -7.27
CA PRO A 57 13.26 7.32 -6.35
C PRO A 57 11.86 6.77 -6.62
N PHE A 58 11.63 5.55 -6.16
CA PHE A 58 10.33 4.92 -6.20
C PHE A 58 9.40 5.49 -5.13
N SER A 59 8.11 5.54 -5.46
CA SER A 59 7.03 5.77 -4.50
C SER A 59 6.48 4.44 -4.00
N GLU A 60 6.10 3.56 -4.91
CA GLU A 60 5.53 2.25 -4.59
C GLU A 60 5.92 1.20 -5.64
N LEU A 61 5.78 -0.07 -5.27
CA LEU A 61 5.85 -1.22 -6.17
C LEU A 61 4.69 -2.20 -5.91
N CYS A 62 4.30 -2.97 -6.93
CA CYS A 62 3.40 -4.10 -6.75
C CYS A 62 3.77 -5.28 -7.65
N TRP A 63 3.43 -6.47 -7.19
CA TRP A 63 3.58 -7.70 -7.95
C TRP A 63 2.42 -7.89 -8.92
N SER A 64 2.71 -8.43 -10.10
CA SER A 64 1.66 -8.99 -10.95
C SER A 64 1.04 -10.22 -10.27
N PRO A 65 -0.23 -10.54 -10.53
CA PRO A 65 -0.91 -11.66 -9.88
C PRO A 65 -0.28 -13.02 -10.12
N ASP A 66 0.43 -13.20 -11.24
CA ASP A 66 1.19 -14.41 -11.58
C ASP A 66 2.57 -14.47 -10.89
N GLY A 67 2.99 -13.38 -10.24
CA GLY A 67 4.28 -13.28 -9.57
C GLY A 67 5.49 -13.22 -10.51
N GLN A 68 5.29 -13.00 -11.82
CA GLN A 68 6.39 -12.95 -12.78
C GLN A 68 6.89 -11.53 -13.07
N CYS A 69 6.05 -10.53 -12.81
CA CYS A 69 6.37 -9.13 -13.07
C CYS A 69 6.23 -8.29 -11.80
N ILE A 70 6.94 -7.18 -11.79
CA ILE A 70 6.81 -6.12 -10.80
C ILE A 70 6.54 -4.82 -11.56
N ALA A 71 5.52 -4.09 -11.14
CA ALA A 71 5.30 -2.72 -11.57
C ALA A 71 5.85 -1.76 -10.52
N THR A 72 6.40 -0.64 -10.96
CA THR A 72 7.00 0.40 -10.11
C THR A 72 6.48 1.77 -10.47
N ALA A 73 6.18 2.59 -9.48
CA ALA A 73 5.83 4.00 -9.60
C ALA A 73 6.99 4.86 -9.13
N SER A 74 7.22 5.99 -9.78
CA SER A 74 8.35 6.86 -9.46
C SER A 74 7.98 8.35 -9.45
N ASP A 75 8.82 9.11 -8.74
CA ASP A 75 8.79 10.57 -8.73
C ASP A 75 9.22 11.20 -10.06
N ASP A 76 9.69 10.40 -11.03
CA ASP A 76 9.98 10.84 -12.40
C ASP A 76 8.75 10.82 -13.32
N PHE A 77 7.54 10.58 -12.76
CA PHE A 77 6.23 10.55 -13.41
C PHE A 77 5.99 9.33 -14.29
N SER A 78 6.94 8.43 -14.35
CA SER A 78 6.84 7.20 -15.12
C SER A 78 6.48 6.00 -14.25
N VAL A 79 5.98 4.97 -14.91
CA VAL A 79 5.70 3.66 -14.34
C VAL A 79 6.37 2.61 -15.22
N GLU A 80 7.01 1.63 -14.61
CA GLU A 80 7.66 0.54 -15.34
C GLU A 80 7.06 -0.81 -14.96
N ILE A 81 6.99 -1.73 -15.91
CA ILE A 81 6.76 -3.16 -15.67
C ILE A 81 8.03 -3.91 -16.02
N ILE A 82 8.55 -4.62 -15.03
CA ILE A 82 9.80 -5.38 -15.13
C ILE A 82 9.49 -6.85 -14.89
N HIS A 83 9.83 -7.70 -15.83
CA HIS A 83 9.73 -9.15 -15.68
C HIS A 83 10.98 -9.69 -14.99
N LEU A 84 10.82 -10.63 -14.06
CA LEU A 84 11.94 -11.18 -13.28
C LEU A 84 13.06 -11.79 -14.15
N SER A 85 12.71 -12.43 -15.27
CA SER A 85 13.67 -13.10 -16.15
C SER A 85 14.04 -12.30 -17.40
N TYR A 86 13.13 -11.44 -17.91
CA TYR A 86 13.33 -10.74 -19.19
C TYR A 86 13.69 -9.26 -19.02
N GLY A 87 13.63 -8.73 -17.80
CA GLY A 87 13.90 -7.33 -17.52
C GLY A 87 12.73 -6.41 -17.88
N LEU A 88 13.04 -5.17 -18.23
CA LEU A 88 12.03 -4.14 -18.53
C LEU A 88 11.16 -4.53 -19.74
N LEU A 89 9.84 -4.59 -19.52
CA LEU A 89 8.86 -4.87 -20.57
C LEU A 89 8.22 -3.60 -21.12
N HIS A 90 7.73 -2.73 -20.24
CA HIS A 90 7.02 -1.51 -20.60
C HIS A 90 7.42 -0.35 -19.71
N THR A 91 7.48 0.85 -20.28
CA THR A 91 7.55 2.12 -19.58
C THR A 91 6.32 2.94 -19.97
N PHE A 92 5.50 3.28 -18.97
CA PHE A 92 4.29 4.08 -19.17
C PHE A 92 4.57 5.53 -18.84
N ILE A 93 4.36 6.39 -19.84
CA ILE A 93 4.54 7.85 -19.73
C ILE A 93 3.19 8.50 -20.00
N GLY A 94 2.77 9.41 -19.12
CA GLY A 94 1.50 10.12 -19.30
C GLY A 94 0.98 10.84 -18.07
N HIS A 95 1.46 10.52 -16.86
CA HIS A 95 1.26 11.35 -15.69
C HIS A 95 2.08 12.66 -15.81
N THR A 96 1.56 13.74 -15.24
CA THR A 96 2.19 15.08 -15.28
C THR A 96 2.81 15.49 -13.95
N ALA A 97 2.70 14.62 -12.94
CA ALA A 97 3.29 14.77 -11.62
C ALA A 97 3.72 13.39 -11.07
N PRO A 98 4.42 13.31 -9.91
CA PRO A 98 4.84 12.06 -9.30
C PRO A 98 3.72 11.02 -9.21
N VAL A 99 4.03 9.79 -9.59
CA VAL A 99 3.12 8.64 -9.43
C VAL A 99 3.34 8.05 -8.05
N ILE A 100 2.27 7.98 -7.24
CA ILE A 100 2.40 7.65 -5.82
C ILE A 100 2.01 6.21 -5.51
N SER A 101 0.96 5.70 -6.14
CA SER A 101 0.47 4.35 -5.85
C SER A 101 0.06 3.61 -7.12
N LEU A 102 0.14 2.30 -7.08
CA LEU A 102 -0.20 1.45 -8.21
C LEU A 102 -0.68 0.06 -7.78
N THR A 103 -1.56 -0.53 -8.58
CA THR A 103 -2.06 -1.87 -8.33
C THR A 103 -2.48 -2.55 -9.63
N PHE A 104 -2.28 -3.86 -9.74
CA PHE A 104 -2.82 -4.67 -10.83
C PHE A 104 -4.25 -5.10 -10.52
N ASN A 105 -5.02 -5.36 -11.58
CA ASN A 105 -6.22 -6.15 -11.43
C ASN A 105 -5.89 -7.65 -11.28
N ARG A 106 -6.87 -8.46 -10.88
CA ARG A 106 -6.71 -9.91 -10.66
C ARG A 106 -6.16 -10.66 -11.89
N LYS A 107 -6.50 -10.23 -13.10
CA LYS A 107 -6.06 -10.87 -14.35
C LYS A 107 -4.64 -10.45 -14.76
N GLY A 108 -4.10 -9.41 -14.17
CA GLY A 108 -2.79 -8.85 -14.53
C GLY A 108 -2.75 -8.10 -15.86
N ASN A 109 -3.90 -7.96 -16.55
CA ASN A 109 -3.96 -7.28 -17.84
C ASN A 109 -4.20 -5.77 -17.75
N LEU A 110 -4.56 -5.27 -16.57
CA LEU A 110 -4.74 -3.84 -16.30
C LEU A 110 -3.86 -3.43 -15.11
N LEU A 111 -3.25 -2.26 -15.23
CA LEU A 111 -2.54 -1.59 -14.16
C LEU A 111 -3.23 -0.25 -13.87
N PHE A 112 -3.51 0.03 -12.61
CA PHE A 112 -4.08 1.28 -12.12
C PHE A 112 -2.99 2.06 -11.42
N THR A 113 -2.87 3.34 -11.73
CA THR A 113 -1.87 4.22 -11.13
C THR A 113 -2.52 5.51 -10.66
N SER A 114 -2.09 6.03 -9.52
CA SER A 114 -2.51 7.32 -8.99
C SER A 114 -1.33 8.27 -8.83
N SER A 115 -1.62 9.54 -8.97
CA SER A 115 -0.58 10.57 -9.03
C SER A 115 -0.95 11.85 -8.28
N MET A 116 0.06 12.64 -8.02
CA MET A 116 -0.08 14.03 -7.56
C MET A 116 -0.73 14.94 -8.60
N ASP A 117 -0.92 14.47 -9.84
CA ASP A 117 -1.68 15.19 -10.89
C ASP A 117 -3.20 15.08 -10.73
N GLU A 118 -3.70 14.62 -9.55
CA GLU A 118 -5.12 14.49 -9.20
C GLU A 118 -5.88 13.42 -10.01
N SER A 119 -5.17 12.68 -10.86
CA SER A 119 -5.75 11.69 -11.75
C SER A 119 -5.40 10.25 -11.36
N ILE A 120 -6.26 9.34 -11.81
CA ILE A 120 -5.99 7.91 -11.88
C ILE A 120 -5.90 7.53 -13.35
N LYS A 121 -4.91 6.76 -13.72
CA LYS A 121 -4.77 6.22 -15.08
C LYS A 121 -4.88 4.70 -15.08
N ILE A 122 -5.51 4.20 -16.13
CA ILE A 122 -5.69 2.76 -16.38
C ILE A 122 -4.89 2.41 -17.61
N TRP A 123 -4.00 1.45 -17.47
CA TRP A 123 -3.07 1.01 -18.51
C TRP A 123 -3.33 -0.43 -18.90
N ASP A 124 -3.26 -0.71 -20.21
CA ASP A 124 -3.19 -2.07 -20.74
C ASP A 124 -1.75 -2.57 -20.59
N THR A 125 -1.55 -3.61 -19.79
CA THR A 125 -0.22 -4.15 -19.49
C THR A 125 0.34 -5.00 -20.63
N LEU A 126 -0.52 -5.53 -21.52
CA LEU A 126 -0.11 -6.34 -22.65
C LEU A 126 0.42 -5.48 -23.80
N ASN A 127 -0.29 -4.38 -24.08
CA ASN A 127 0.04 -3.48 -25.19
C ASN A 127 0.92 -2.30 -24.76
N GLY A 128 1.12 -2.07 -23.47
CA GLY A 128 1.89 -0.94 -22.95
C GLY A 128 1.22 0.41 -23.21
N SER A 129 -0.12 0.48 -23.28
CA SER A 129 -0.86 1.67 -23.71
C SER A 129 -1.79 2.22 -22.65
N LEU A 130 -1.99 3.56 -22.67
CA LEU A 130 -2.97 4.22 -21.82
C LEU A 130 -4.39 3.94 -22.34
N MET A 131 -5.22 3.33 -21.51
CA MET A 131 -6.62 3.07 -21.83
C MET A 131 -7.52 4.22 -21.41
N LYS A 132 -7.34 4.72 -20.19
CA LYS A 132 -8.24 5.73 -19.62
C LYS A 132 -7.53 6.62 -18.61
N THR A 133 -8.00 7.86 -18.53
CA THR A 133 -7.67 8.80 -17.44
C THR A 133 -8.95 9.18 -16.72
N ILE A 134 -8.96 9.05 -15.40
CA ILE A 134 -10.05 9.46 -14.52
C ILE A 134 -9.58 10.70 -13.77
N SER A 135 -10.27 11.83 -13.95
CA SER A 135 -10.10 13.01 -13.09
C SER A 135 -10.76 12.71 -11.75
N ALA A 136 -9.97 12.13 -10.86
CA ALA A 136 -10.49 11.45 -9.71
C ALA A 136 -10.80 12.39 -8.54
N HIS A 137 -9.95 13.38 -8.30
CA HIS A 137 -9.99 14.21 -7.10
C HIS A 137 -9.61 15.67 -7.40
N SER A 138 -9.71 16.53 -6.41
CA SER A 138 -9.30 17.95 -6.47
C SER A 138 -7.95 18.21 -5.80
N GLU A 139 -7.30 17.17 -5.33
CA GLU A 139 -5.96 17.15 -4.74
C GLU A 139 -5.28 15.83 -5.08
N ALA A 140 -4.00 15.69 -4.72
CA ALA A 140 -3.19 14.51 -4.99
C ALA A 140 -3.90 13.19 -4.62
N VAL A 141 -3.90 12.23 -5.53
CA VAL A 141 -4.39 10.86 -5.29
C VAL A 141 -3.24 10.00 -4.82
N VAL A 142 -3.23 9.70 -3.53
CA VAL A 142 -2.07 9.09 -2.87
C VAL A 142 -2.14 7.59 -2.71
N SER A 143 -3.32 7.01 -2.90
CA SER A 143 -3.49 5.57 -2.79
C SER A 143 -4.61 5.08 -3.68
N VAL A 144 -4.37 3.96 -4.34
CA VAL A 144 -5.37 3.20 -5.12
C VAL A 144 -5.30 1.74 -4.75
N ASP A 145 -6.46 1.08 -4.73
CA ASP A 145 -6.51 -0.38 -4.53
C ASP A 145 -7.70 -0.98 -5.29
N VAL A 146 -7.49 -2.22 -5.77
CA VAL A 146 -8.48 -3.03 -6.47
C VAL A 146 -8.63 -4.35 -5.71
N PRO A 147 -9.86 -4.78 -5.38
CA PRO A 147 -10.04 -6.02 -4.64
C PRO A 147 -9.59 -7.23 -5.47
N MET A 148 -8.91 -8.15 -4.83
CA MET A 148 -8.39 -9.37 -5.49
C MET A 148 -9.51 -10.26 -6.04
N ASN A 149 -10.69 -10.24 -5.43
CA ASN A 149 -11.82 -11.09 -5.84
C ASN A 149 -12.77 -10.40 -6.81
N ASP A 150 -12.76 -9.08 -6.89
CA ASP A 150 -13.65 -8.29 -7.74
C ASP A 150 -12.88 -7.15 -8.41
N SER A 151 -12.45 -7.36 -9.65
CA SER A 151 -11.74 -6.34 -10.42
C SER A 151 -12.68 -5.32 -11.09
N SER A 152 -13.97 -5.33 -10.77
CA SER A 152 -14.95 -4.39 -11.33
C SER A 152 -14.91 -3.02 -10.64
N ILE A 153 -14.37 -2.96 -9.43
CA ILE A 153 -14.32 -1.72 -8.64
C ILE A 153 -12.88 -1.32 -8.31
N LEU A 154 -12.68 -0.02 -8.18
CA LEU A 154 -11.43 0.61 -7.81
C LEU A 154 -11.69 1.62 -6.68
N SER A 155 -10.89 1.61 -5.63
CA SER A 155 -10.92 2.65 -4.60
C SER A 155 -9.75 3.62 -4.73
N SER A 156 -9.96 4.86 -4.34
CA SER A 156 -8.92 5.86 -4.22
C SER A 156 -9.04 6.65 -2.92
N GLY A 157 -7.89 7.09 -2.41
CA GLY A 157 -7.77 8.02 -1.29
C GLY A 157 -6.95 9.23 -1.70
N SER A 158 -7.38 10.42 -1.28
CA SER A 158 -6.77 11.69 -1.67
C SER A 158 -6.53 12.62 -0.48
N TYR A 159 -5.65 13.58 -0.71
CA TYR A 159 -5.42 14.69 0.23
C TYR A 159 -6.62 15.64 0.33
N ASP A 160 -7.59 15.58 -0.60
CA ASP A 160 -8.87 16.27 -0.46
C ASP A 160 -9.77 15.69 0.66
N GLY A 161 -9.30 14.65 1.37
CA GLY A 161 -10.01 13.97 2.48
C GLY A 161 -11.15 13.09 2.04
N LEU A 162 -11.28 12.85 0.73
CA LEU A 162 -12.32 12.00 0.17
C LEU A 162 -11.75 10.62 -0.18
N ILE A 163 -12.64 9.65 -0.04
CA ILE A 163 -12.43 8.30 -0.54
C ILE A 163 -13.46 8.10 -1.63
N ARG A 164 -13.04 7.66 -2.82
CA ARG A 164 -13.94 7.40 -3.91
C ARG A 164 -13.84 5.96 -4.37
N ILE A 165 -15.01 5.41 -4.76
CA ILE A 165 -15.11 4.09 -5.37
C ILE A 165 -15.59 4.31 -6.80
N PHE A 166 -14.85 3.75 -7.74
CA PHE A 166 -15.10 3.85 -9.17
C PHE A 166 -15.44 2.46 -9.73
N ASP A 167 -16.21 2.45 -10.79
CA ASP A 167 -16.28 1.35 -11.70
C ASP A 167 -14.99 1.30 -12.52
N ALA A 168 -14.28 0.18 -12.47
CA ALA A 168 -12.96 0.04 -13.09
C ALA A 168 -13.02 0.00 -14.62
N GLU A 169 -14.14 -0.44 -15.21
CA GLU A 169 -14.33 -0.51 -16.65
C GLU A 169 -14.74 0.85 -17.22
N THR A 170 -15.75 1.48 -16.64
CA THR A 170 -16.30 2.74 -17.14
C THR A 170 -15.58 3.97 -16.61
N GLY A 171 -14.90 3.87 -15.46
CA GLY A 171 -14.26 5.00 -14.76
C GLY A 171 -15.27 5.93 -14.08
N HIS A 172 -16.55 5.57 -14.02
CA HIS A 172 -17.55 6.36 -13.30
C HIS A 172 -17.41 6.25 -11.81
N CYS A 173 -17.53 7.38 -11.10
CA CYS A 173 -17.57 7.40 -9.65
C CYS A 173 -18.90 6.80 -9.17
N LEU A 174 -18.82 5.65 -8.52
CA LEU A 174 -19.97 4.95 -7.96
C LEU A 174 -20.34 5.51 -6.59
N LYS A 175 -19.35 5.88 -5.80
CA LYS A 175 -19.56 6.36 -4.43
C LYS A 175 -18.43 7.30 -3.99
N THR A 176 -18.80 8.32 -3.23
CA THR A 176 -17.87 9.18 -2.50
C THR A 176 -18.13 9.04 -1.01
N LEU A 177 -17.10 8.74 -0.24
CA LEU A 177 -17.13 8.61 1.20
C LEU A 177 -16.32 9.77 1.78
N THR A 178 -16.91 10.49 2.74
CA THR A 178 -16.22 11.57 3.45
C THR A 178 -15.67 11.02 4.76
N TYR A 179 -14.37 11.15 4.95
CA TYR A 179 -13.68 10.61 6.11
C TYR A 179 -14.24 11.13 7.44
N ASP A 180 -14.60 12.41 7.52
CA ASP A 180 -15.23 13.02 8.68
C ASP A 180 -16.57 13.67 8.28
N LYS A 181 -17.62 13.46 9.08
CA LYS A 181 -18.91 14.13 8.89
C LYS A 181 -18.80 15.65 9.10
N ASP A 182 -17.84 16.05 9.93
CA ASP A 182 -17.54 17.45 10.24
C ASP A 182 -16.33 17.96 9.43
N TRP A 183 -16.25 17.61 8.14
CA TRP A 183 -15.16 17.98 7.23
C TRP A 183 -14.88 19.51 7.14
N LYS A 184 -15.77 20.33 7.70
CA LYS A 184 -15.62 21.78 7.84
C LYS A 184 -15.04 22.22 9.20
N ARG A 185 -14.29 21.36 9.89
CA ARG A 185 -13.63 21.77 11.13
C ARG A 185 -12.70 22.96 10.89
N GLU A 186 -12.55 23.78 11.93
CA GLU A 186 -11.64 24.94 11.95
C GLU A 186 -10.20 24.61 11.56
N ASN A 187 -9.80 23.32 11.64
CA ASN A 187 -8.45 22.81 11.32
C ASN A 187 -8.30 22.27 9.89
N GLY A 188 -9.29 22.43 9.01
CA GLY A 188 -9.20 21.96 7.63
C GLY A 188 -9.59 20.49 7.45
N VAL A 189 -9.38 20.00 6.21
CA VAL A 189 -9.66 18.62 5.80
C VAL A 189 -8.56 17.69 6.30
N VAL A 190 -8.91 16.51 6.80
CA VAL A 190 -7.93 15.47 7.16
C VAL A 190 -7.57 14.67 5.91
N PRO A 191 -6.31 14.73 5.42
CA PRO A 191 -5.90 14.02 4.23
C PRO A 191 -5.95 12.50 4.44
N ILE A 192 -6.38 11.76 3.42
CA ILE A 192 -6.26 10.30 3.40
C ILE A 192 -4.82 9.94 3.01
N SER A 193 -4.23 8.97 3.68
CA SER A 193 -2.88 8.50 3.38
C SER A 193 -2.86 7.16 2.66
N GLN A 194 -3.79 6.25 2.98
CA GLN A 194 -3.84 4.94 2.36
C GLN A 194 -5.25 4.36 2.36
N VAL A 195 -5.58 3.59 1.32
CA VAL A 195 -6.79 2.78 1.22
C VAL A 195 -6.42 1.34 0.86
N LYS A 196 -7.15 0.36 1.40
CA LYS A 196 -6.94 -1.06 1.13
C LYS A 196 -8.23 -1.84 1.23
N PHE A 197 -8.61 -2.58 0.20
CA PHE A 197 -9.76 -3.46 0.26
C PHE A 197 -9.51 -4.68 1.14
N SER A 198 -10.56 -5.14 1.79
CA SER A 198 -10.60 -6.49 2.34
C SER A 198 -10.70 -7.51 1.19
N GLU A 199 -10.26 -8.72 1.45
CA GLU A 199 -10.25 -9.81 0.46
C GLU A 199 -11.63 -10.05 -0.18
N ASN A 200 -12.71 -9.89 0.59
CA ASN A 200 -14.08 -10.07 0.12
C ASN A 200 -14.68 -8.83 -0.58
N ALA A 201 -13.90 -7.80 -0.84
CA ALA A 201 -14.31 -6.54 -1.48
C ALA A 201 -15.41 -5.73 -0.75
N ARG A 202 -15.89 -6.22 0.41
CA ARG A 202 -16.97 -5.57 1.15
C ARG A 202 -16.50 -4.41 2.00
N TYR A 203 -15.32 -4.54 2.58
CA TYR A 203 -14.78 -3.56 3.50
C TYR A 203 -13.57 -2.86 2.91
N LEU A 204 -13.42 -1.58 3.26
CA LEU A 204 -12.27 -0.77 2.91
C LEU A 204 -11.59 -0.27 4.18
N LEU A 205 -10.32 -0.61 4.33
CA LEU A 205 -9.45 -0.07 5.35
C LEU A 205 -8.94 1.28 4.87
N VAL A 206 -9.06 2.29 5.68
CA VAL A 206 -8.67 3.66 5.35
C VAL A 206 -7.85 4.23 6.48
N LYS A 207 -6.69 4.76 6.16
CA LYS A 207 -5.84 5.51 7.07
C LYS A 207 -5.75 6.96 6.64
N SER A 208 -5.78 7.85 7.60
CA SER A 208 -5.60 9.29 7.39
C SER A 208 -4.33 9.79 8.08
N LEU A 209 -3.88 10.98 7.70
CA LEU A 209 -2.67 11.60 8.28
C LEU A 209 -2.84 12.04 9.74
N ASP A 210 -4.02 11.91 10.33
CA ASP A 210 -4.22 12.05 11.79
C ASP A 210 -3.87 10.75 12.56
N GLY A 211 -3.38 9.72 11.87
CA GLY A 211 -2.99 8.43 12.45
C GLY A 211 -4.16 7.51 12.79
N VAL A 212 -5.39 7.89 12.47
CA VAL A 212 -6.58 7.06 12.71
C VAL A 212 -6.79 6.11 11.55
N VAL A 213 -7.15 4.87 11.87
CA VAL A 213 -7.50 3.84 10.90
C VAL A 213 -8.99 3.51 11.03
N LYS A 214 -9.71 3.47 9.92
CA LYS A 214 -11.15 3.17 9.87
C LYS A 214 -11.46 2.04 8.91
N ILE A 215 -12.40 1.17 9.28
CA ILE A 215 -13.00 0.20 8.37
C ILE A 215 -14.35 0.76 7.90
N TRP A 216 -14.52 0.84 6.61
CA TRP A 216 -15.75 1.24 5.93
C TRP A 216 -16.46 0.04 5.34
N ASP A 217 -17.78 0.00 5.43
CA ASP A 217 -18.62 -0.87 4.61
C ASP A 217 -18.86 -0.16 3.26
N CYS A 218 -18.31 -0.72 2.18
CA CYS A 218 -18.42 -0.15 0.84
C CYS A 218 -19.86 -0.11 0.35
N ILE A 219 -20.70 -1.08 0.74
CA ILE A 219 -22.11 -1.14 0.37
C ILE A 219 -22.92 -0.12 1.17
N GLY A 220 -22.81 -0.15 2.48
CA GLY A 220 -23.54 0.76 3.38
C GLY A 220 -23.02 2.20 3.31
N GLY A 221 -21.77 2.42 2.93
CA GLY A 221 -21.15 3.75 2.91
C GLY A 221 -20.98 4.35 4.31
N CYS A 222 -20.76 3.52 5.31
CA CYS A 222 -20.61 3.94 6.70
C CYS A 222 -19.37 3.33 7.35
N VAL A 223 -18.84 4.02 8.36
CA VAL A 223 -17.74 3.52 9.18
C VAL A 223 -18.26 2.42 10.11
N VAL A 224 -17.67 1.24 9.99
CA VAL A 224 -18.00 0.08 10.84
C VAL A 224 -17.14 0.08 12.10
N ARG A 225 -15.83 0.39 11.95
CA ARG A 225 -14.85 0.35 13.04
C ARG A 225 -13.88 1.51 12.92
N THR A 226 -13.39 1.97 14.07
CA THR A 226 -12.33 2.98 14.17
C THR A 226 -11.26 2.46 15.13
N PHE A 227 -10.01 2.53 14.73
CA PHE A 227 -8.82 2.16 15.50
C PHE A 227 -7.97 3.41 15.67
N GLN A 228 -7.55 3.67 16.90
CA GLN A 228 -6.76 4.84 17.24
C GLN A 228 -5.79 4.47 18.35
N VAL A 229 -4.59 4.93 18.24
CA VAL A 229 -3.57 4.84 19.29
C VAL A 229 -3.76 6.04 20.23
N GLN A 230 -3.75 5.82 21.53
CA GLN A 230 -3.80 6.89 22.52
C GLN A 230 -2.49 6.92 23.34
N PRO A 231 -1.96 8.10 23.66
CA PRO A 231 -2.32 9.42 23.16
C PRO A 231 -1.63 9.72 21.82
N LEU A 232 -2.36 10.09 20.81
CA LEU A 232 -1.76 10.77 19.67
C LEU A 232 -1.34 12.17 20.17
N GLU A 233 -0.09 12.50 20.04
CA GLU A 233 0.33 13.90 20.07
C GLU A 233 -0.50 14.62 19.01
N LYS A 234 -1.14 15.74 19.39
CA LYS A 234 -2.01 16.49 18.49
C LYS A 234 -1.17 17.02 17.32
N GLY A 235 -1.18 16.32 16.20
CA GLY A 235 -0.45 16.71 14.98
C GLY A 235 -0.88 15.86 13.80
N VAL A 236 -0.69 16.41 12.61
CA VAL A 236 -0.80 15.65 11.36
C VAL A 236 0.52 14.90 11.18
N LEU A 237 0.45 13.60 10.87
CA LEU A 237 1.63 12.80 10.56
C LEU A 237 2.30 13.36 9.30
N HIS A 238 3.62 13.37 9.29
CA HIS A 238 4.43 13.84 8.14
C HIS A 238 4.60 12.75 7.09
N HIS A 239 4.42 11.49 7.47
CA HIS A 239 4.65 10.33 6.60
C HIS A 239 3.38 9.48 6.48
N SER A 240 3.13 9.01 5.26
CA SER A 240 2.14 7.97 4.99
C SER A 240 2.70 6.62 5.43
N CYS A 241 2.41 6.23 6.67
CA CYS A 241 2.84 4.93 7.20
C CYS A 241 1.94 3.80 6.71
N GLY A 242 2.56 2.65 6.41
CA GLY A 242 1.86 1.48 5.86
C GLY A 242 0.79 0.90 6.76
N MET A 243 -0.22 0.28 6.15
CA MET A 243 -1.22 -0.54 6.81
C MET A 243 -1.65 -1.70 5.92
N ASP A 244 -2.14 -2.77 6.51
CA ASP A 244 -2.71 -3.89 5.77
C ASP A 244 -3.69 -4.70 6.63
N PHE A 245 -4.47 -5.57 5.96
CA PHE A 245 -5.20 -6.66 6.60
C PHE A 245 -4.31 -7.91 6.67
N LEU A 246 -4.40 -8.65 7.76
CA LEU A 246 -3.92 -10.02 7.81
C LEU A 246 -5.11 -10.94 8.02
N ASN A 247 -5.27 -11.89 7.09
CA ASN A 247 -6.27 -12.94 7.18
C ASN A 247 -5.55 -14.23 7.59
N PRO A 248 -5.65 -14.64 8.88
CA PRO A 248 -4.98 -15.84 9.34
C PRO A 248 -5.48 -17.11 8.65
N GLU A 249 -4.57 -18.01 8.31
CA GLU A 249 -4.89 -19.28 7.61
C GLU A 249 -5.76 -20.24 8.45
N ASP A 250 -5.80 -20.05 9.76
CA ASP A 250 -6.63 -20.84 10.68
C ASP A 250 -8.12 -20.43 10.66
N GLY A 251 -8.48 -19.44 9.84
CA GLY A 251 -9.84 -18.93 9.75
C GLY A 251 -10.26 -18.06 10.94
N SER A 252 -9.34 -17.65 11.78
CA SER A 252 -9.61 -16.69 12.86
C SER A 252 -9.98 -15.31 12.29
N THR A 253 -10.46 -14.41 13.16
CA THR A 253 -10.89 -13.07 12.75
C THR A 253 -9.75 -12.31 12.09
N PRO A 254 -10.02 -11.59 10.98
CA PRO A 254 -9.01 -10.75 10.33
C PRO A 254 -8.40 -9.73 11.30
N LEU A 255 -7.15 -9.44 11.08
CA LEU A 255 -6.42 -8.46 11.87
C LEU A 255 -6.20 -7.19 11.07
N VAL A 256 -6.20 -6.05 11.76
CA VAL A 256 -5.81 -4.76 11.20
C VAL A 256 -4.42 -4.42 11.73
N ILE A 257 -3.51 -4.15 10.82
CA ILE A 257 -2.12 -3.83 11.15
C ILE A 257 -1.81 -2.45 10.61
N SER A 258 -1.17 -1.63 11.42
CA SER A 258 -0.76 -0.28 11.02
C SER A 258 0.56 0.11 11.67
N GLY A 259 1.49 0.60 10.85
CA GLY A 259 2.73 1.22 11.29
C GLY A 259 2.54 2.69 11.62
N TYR A 260 3.47 3.25 12.38
CA TYR A 260 3.47 4.66 12.79
C TYR A 260 4.86 5.30 12.60
N GLU A 261 4.90 6.62 12.78
CA GLU A 261 6.13 7.41 12.60
C GLU A 261 7.21 7.14 13.64
N ASN A 262 6.82 6.69 14.82
CA ASN A 262 7.74 6.31 15.89
C ASN A 262 8.40 4.94 15.67
N GLY A 263 8.06 4.25 14.58
CA GLY A 263 8.56 2.90 14.27
C GLY A 263 7.72 1.77 14.85
N ASP A 264 6.70 2.07 15.63
CA ASP A 264 5.81 1.07 16.22
C ASP A 264 4.83 0.50 15.20
N ILE A 265 4.47 -0.77 15.38
CA ILE A 265 3.44 -1.43 14.61
C ILE A 265 2.38 -1.95 15.57
N TYR A 266 1.13 -1.53 15.34
CA TYR A 266 -0.02 -1.93 16.13
C TYR A 266 -0.82 -2.99 15.38
N CYS A 267 -1.24 -4.03 16.10
CA CYS A 267 -2.06 -5.11 15.59
C CYS A 267 -3.36 -5.20 16.40
N TRP A 268 -4.50 -5.00 15.75
CA TRP A 268 -5.83 -5.07 16.35
C TRP A 268 -6.65 -6.20 15.78
N ASN A 269 -7.55 -6.72 16.59
CA ASN A 269 -8.64 -7.55 16.10
C ASN A 269 -9.67 -6.68 15.38
N SER A 270 -10.02 -7.03 14.13
CA SER A 270 -10.95 -6.23 13.31
C SER A 270 -12.36 -6.16 13.88
N ASP A 271 -12.80 -7.21 14.59
CA ASP A 271 -14.17 -7.29 15.10
C ASP A 271 -14.32 -6.64 16.49
N THR A 272 -13.42 -6.96 17.40
CA THR A 272 -13.49 -6.52 18.79
C THR A 272 -12.85 -5.16 19.03
N LYS A 273 -12.02 -4.66 18.10
CA LYS A 273 -11.17 -3.47 18.21
C LYS A 273 -10.09 -3.58 19.31
N SER A 274 -9.93 -4.74 19.92
CA SER A 274 -8.92 -4.93 20.95
C SER A 274 -7.52 -4.88 20.34
N LEU A 275 -6.61 -4.16 20.99
CA LEU A 275 -5.20 -4.22 20.67
C LEU A 275 -4.68 -5.62 21.12
N LEU A 276 -4.25 -6.42 20.17
CA LEU A 276 -3.72 -7.76 20.42
C LEU A 276 -2.23 -7.72 20.70
N GLN A 277 -1.51 -6.88 19.95
CA GLN A 277 -0.06 -6.79 20.07
C GLN A 277 0.44 -5.41 19.65
N LEU A 278 1.44 -4.92 20.37
CA LEU A 278 2.29 -3.81 20.00
C LEU A 278 3.67 -4.37 19.69
N LEU A 279 4.18 -4.10 18.50
CA LEU A 279 5.55 -4.38 18.11
C LEU A 279 6.32 -3.07 18.27
N ASP A 280 7.12 -2.98 19.32
CA ASP A 280 7.91 -1.80 19.68
C ASP A 280 9.07 -1.65 18.68
N GLY A 281 9.08 -0.55 17.93
CA GLY A 281 10.09 -0.29 16.91
C GLY A 281 11.51 -0.27 17.46
N SER A 282 11.70 0.20 18.67
CA SER A 282 13.03 0.28 19.31
C SER A 282 13.68 -1.09 19.52
N LEU A 283 12.87 -2.15 19.71
CA LEU A 283 13.34 -3.52 19.91
C LEU A 283 13.76 -4.21 18.61
N TYR A 284 13.23 -3.74 17.47
CA TYR A 284 13.39 -4.39 16.17
C TYR A 284 14.06 -3.51 15.12
N HIS A 285 14.82 -2.51 15.56
CA HIS A 285 15.56 -1.56 14.71
C HIS A 285 14.70 -0.63 13.84
N HIS A 286 13.38 -0.60 14.02
CA HIS A 286 12.50 0.36 13.36
C HIS A 286 12.55 1.72 14.08
N ASN A 287 13.71 2.39 14.07
CA ASN A 287 13.90 3.72 14.69
C ASN A 287 13.45 4.87 13.78
N SER A 288 12.63 4.58 12.77
CA SER A 288 12.14 5.54 11.78
C SER A 288 10.73 5.17 11.34
N PRO A 289 9.98 6.06 10.66
CA PRO A 289 8.62 5.78 10.22
C PRO A 289 8.48 4.46 9.45
N VAL A 290 7.46 3.66 9.78
CA VAL A 290 7.17 2.41 9.08
C VAL A 290 6.42 2.72 7.80
N MET A 291 7.14 2.78 6.68
CA MET A 291 6.62 3.23 5.39
C MET A 291 5.74 2.20 4.71
N SER A 292 6.08 0.92 4.83
CA SER A 292 5.35 -0.15 4.16
C SER A 292 5.08 -1.31 5.11
N ILE A 293 3.84 -1.79 5.08
CA ILE A 293 3.42 -3.06 5.69
C ILE A 293 2.70 -3.83 4.59
N HIS A 294 3.03 -5.11 4.47
CA HIS A 294 2.33 -6.01 3.57
C HIS A 294 2.20 -7.39 4.19
N CYS A 295 1.00 -7.93 4.14
CA CYS A 295 0.64 -9.23 4.71
C CYS A 295 0.29 -10.21 3.60
N PHE A 296 0.72 -11.46 3.78
CA PHE A 296 0.34 -12.58 2.93
C PHE A 296 0.28 -13.86 3.76
N GLY A 297 -0.88 -14.51 3.80
CA GLY A 297 -1.13 -15.64 4.71
C GLY A 297 -0.78 -15.25 6.16
N ASN A 298 0.06 -16.03 6.80
CA ASN A 298 0.54 -15.78 8.17
C ASN A 298 1.86 -14.96 8.22
N ILE A 299 2.32 -14.41 7.09
CA ILE A 299 3.58 -13.65 7.02
C ILE A 299 3.25 -12.17 6.85
N MET A 300 4.00 -11.34 7.57
CA MET A 300 4.00 -9.89 7.40
C MET A 300 5.43 -9.42 7.13
N CYS A 301 5.58 -8.48 6.21
CA CYS A 301 6.79 -7.67 6.11
C CYS A 301 6.52 -6.25 6.59
N SER A 302 7.48 -5.65 7.28
CA SER A 302 7.48 -4.24 7.65
C SER A 302 8.78 -3.60 7.18
N LEU A 303 8.66 -2.41 6.62
CA LEU A 303 9.79 -1.62 6.11
C LEU A 303 9.76 -0.23 6.71
N ALA A 304 10.86 0.17 7.33
CA ALA A 304 11.06 1.51 7.85
C ALA A 304 11.80 2.41 6.85
N LEU A 305 11.63 3.71 6.97
CA LEU A 305 12.21 4.71 6.05
C LEU A 305 13.75 4.67 5.97
N ASN A 306 14.42 4.25 7.05
CA ASN A 306 15.86 4.06 7.10
C ASN A 306 16.36 2.83 6.31
N GLY A 307 15.45 2.02 5.75
CA GLY A 307 15.76 0.81 5.01
C GLY A 307 15.68 -0.47 5.84
N ASP A 308 15.47 -0.39 7.15
CA ASP A 308 15.30 -1.58 7.98
C ASP A 308 14.03 -2.32 7.60
N CYS A 309 14.19 -3.56 7.17
CA CYS A 309 13.09 -4.42 6.76
C CYS A 309 13.05 -5.67 7.65
N CYS A 310 11.88 -6.01 8.15
CA CYS A 310 11.67 -7.14 9.04
C CYS A 310 10.58 -8.07 8.52
N LEU A 311 10.81 -9.37 8.71
CA LEU A 311 9.82 -10.40 8.46
C LEU A 311 9.28 -10.94 9.79
N TRP A 312 7.97 -11.12 9.82
CA TRP A 312 7.20 -11.57 10.97
C TRP A 312 6.31 -12.73 10.58
N ARG A 313 6.02 -13.60 11.52
CA ARG A 313 5.06 -14.68 11.34
C ARG A 313 4.00 -14.65 12.43
N TRP A 314 2.74 -14.73 12.02
CA TRP A 314 1.61 -14.91 12.91
C TRP A 314 1.52 -16.40 13.34
N VAL A 315 1.50 -16.63 14.66
CA VAL A 315 1.43 -17.96 15.29
C VAL A 315 0.28 -18.00 16.28
#